data_1fbe5cd7457dbe340da7c39188b861c1
#
_entry.id   1fbe5cd7457dbe340da7c39188b861c1
#
_cell.length_a   1.000
_cell.length_b   1.000
_cell.length_c   1.000
_cell.angle_alpha   90.00
_cell.angle_beta   90.00
_cell.angle_gamma   90.00
#
_symmetry.space_group_name_H-M   'P 1'
#
loop_
_entity.id
_entity.type
_entity.pdbx_description
1 polymer ?
#
loop_
_entity_poly.entity_id
_entity_poly.type
_entity_poly.pdbx_seq_one_letter_code
_entity_poly.pdbx_strand_id
1 'polypeptide(L)'
;MLERAIDSIGHRAHLLPEFRLNGVRTSADNVIGTLGGGKGLVEACFTGTAPIVGMFAVGLMRAAFDAALTFARTERRGGAVPIIEYQAIGYALADAKTAIEAVRTLSWRAAQAVDVQTPSALELALHAKVFGSETAVRIITDLMRVVGVDSYDHDMPLGDLLADALVLPLFDGGNMGVRRRQLHDLMRAPGYDPLAAAG
;
A
#
# COMPACT_ATOMS: atom_id res chain seq x y z
N MET A 1 -21.67 19.14 9.78
CA MET A 1 -21.45 18.86 11.23
C MET A 1 -20.61 17.61 11.33
N LEU A 2 -19.56 17.62 12.15
CA LEU A 2 -18.79 16.42 12.51
C LEU A 2 -19.69 15.55 13.38
N GLU A 3 -19.90 14.29 12.98
CA GLU A 3 -20.69 13.33 13.74
C GLU A 3 -19.79 12.45 14.62
N ARG A 4 -18.67 12.00 14.06
CA ARG A 4 -17.72 11.15 14.78
C ARG A 4 -16.30 11.28 14.21
N ALA A 5 -15.29 11.22 15.04
CA ALA A 5 -13.93 10.88 14.66
C ALA A 5 -13.71 9.40 14.93
N ILE A 6 -13.23 8.65 13.92
CA ILE A 6 -13.00 7.22 14.05
C ILE A 6 -11.64 7.02 14.75
N ASP A 7 -11.63 6.27 15.85
CA ASP A 7 -10.40 5.81 16.51
C ASP A 7 -9.93 4.55 15.78
N SER A 8 -8.93 4.71 14.91
CA SER A 8 -8.43 3.64 14.04
C SER A 8 -7.30 2.86 14.71
N ILE A 9 -7.16 1.58 14.33
CA ILE A 9 -6.08 0.70 14.84
C ILE A 9 -4.71 1.06 14.28
N GLY A 10 -4.65 1.70 13.11
CA GLY A 10 -3.44 2.19 12.45
C GLY A 10 -3.68 3.55 11.81
N HIS A 11 -2.64 4.15 11.21
CA HIS A 11 -2.68 5.50 10.66
C HIS A 11 -3.22 6.55 11.65
N ARG A 12 -2.87 6.44 12.92
CA ARG A 12 -3.46 7.22 14.02
C ARG A 12 -3.19 8.73 13.92
N ALA A 13 -2.19 9.14 13.15
CA ALA A 13 -1.95 10.54 12.83
C ALA A 13 -2.92 11.08 11.75
N HIS A 14 -3.68 10.20 11.10
CA HIS A 14 -4.66 10.54 10.07
C HIS A 14 -6.06 10.57 10.66
N LEU A 15 -6.69 11.75 10.68
CA LEU A 15 -8.05 11.88 11.17
C LEU A 15 -9.04 11.29 10.13
N LEU A 16 -9.86 10.33 10.57
CA LEU A 16 -10.96 9.76 9.78
C LEU A 16 -12.31 10.28 10.31
N PRO A 17 -12.82 11.39 9.78
CA PRO A 17 -14.07 11.96 10.26
C PRO A 17 -15.28 11.36 9.56
N GLU A 18 -16.35 11.20 10.31
CA GLU A 18 -17.70 11.04 9.79
C GLU A 18 -18.44 12.37 9.94
N PHE A 19 -18.94 12.93 8.84
CA PHE A 19 -19.65 14.21 8.88
C PHE A 19 -20.89 14.18 8.00
N ARG A 20 -21.91 14.93 8.41
CA ARG A 20 -23.16 15.10 7.69
C ARG A 20 -23.22 16.47 7.03
N LEU A 21 -23.51 16.46 5.72
CA LEU A 21 -23.85 17.67 4.97
C LEU A 21 -25.36 17.83 4.99
N ASN A 22 -25.87 18.89 5.63
CA ASN A 22 -27.29 19.15 5.73
C ASN A 22 -27.60 20.50 5.13
N GLY A 23 -28.19 20.49 3.94
CA GLY A 23 -28.62 21.71 3.23
C GLY A 23 -27.48 22.69 2.89
N VAL A 24 -26.24 22.19 2.76
CA VAL A 24 -25.06 23.02 2.42
C VAL A 24 -25.28 23.60 1.03
N ARG A 25 -25.25 24.93 0.92
CA ARG A 25 -25.33 25.66 -0.34
C ARG A 25 -23.94 26.13 -0.75
N THR A 26 -23.65 26.05 -2.04
CA THR A 26 -22.40 26.54 -2.63
C THR A 26 -22.72 27.25 -3.96
N SER A 27 -21.79 28.12 -4.40
CA SER A 27 -21.89 28.76 -5.72
C SER A 27 -21.60 27.76 -6.83
N ALA A 28 -22.15 27.97 -8.02
CA ALA A 28 -21.82 27.21 -9.22
C ALA A 28 -20.34 27.29 -9.58
N ASP A 29 -19.66 28.38 -9.20
CA ASP A 29 -18.23 28.59 -9.43
C ASP A 29 -17.33 27.61 -8.63
N ASN A 30 -17.89 26.98 -7.59
CA ASN A 30 -17.20 25.95 -6.80
C ASN A 30 -17.37 24.53 -7.37
N VAL A 31 -18.03 24.38 -8.52
CA VAL A 31 -18.15 23.08 -9.19
C VAL A 31 -16.85 22.74 -9.89
N ILE A 32 -16.22 21.63 -9.49
CA ILE A 32 -15.01 21.11 -10.13
C ILE A 32 -15.43 20.24 -11.32
N GLY A 33 -15.00 20.63 -12.52
CA GLY A 33 -15.37 19.96 -13.77
C GLY A 33 -16.82 20.28 -14.22
N THR A 34 -17.53 19.28 -14.70
CA THR A 34 -18.90 19.42 -15.21
C THR A 34 -19.92 18.76 -14.30
N LEU A 35 -21.15 19.27 -14.29
CA LEU A 35 -22.24 18.60 -13.57
C LEU A 35 -22.41 17.17 -14.08
N GLY A 36 -22.45 16.22 -13.16
CA GLY A 36 -22.49 14.78 -13.47
C GLY A 36 -21.14 14.13 -13.80
N GLY A 37 -20.05 14.89 -13.94
CA GLY A 37 -18.71 14.41 -14.26
C GLY A 37 -17.88 13.83 -13.09
N GLY A 38 -18.42 13.84 -11.86
CA GLY A 38 -17.70 13.46 -10.65
C GLY A 38 -17.08 12.07 -10.67
N LYS A 39 -17.72 11.10 -11.33
CA LYS A 39 -17.16 9.74 -11.45
C LYS A 39 -15.80 9.75 -12.14
N GLY A 40 -15.69 10.42 -13.29
CA GLY A 40 -14.43 10.50 -14.05
C GLY A 40 -13.33 11.24 -13.27
N LEU A 41 -13.69 12.29 -12.53
CA LEU A 41 -12.76 13.01 -11.66
C LEU A 41 -12.19 12.10 -10.56
N VAL A 42 -13.05 11.35 -9.87
CA VAL A 42 -12.64 10.41 -8.81
C VAL A 42 -11.75 9.30 -9.38
N GLU A 43 -12.11 8.75 -10.54
CA GLU A 43 -11.30 7.72 -11.21
C GLU A 43 -9.92 8.25 -11.61
N ALA A 44 -9.83 9.46 -12.14
CA ALA A 44 -8.57 10.12 -12.48
C ALA A 44 -7.70 10.39 -11.24
N CYS A 45 -8.30 10.95 -10.18
CA CYS A 45 -7.64 11.15 -8.90
C CYS A 45 -7.04 9.86 -8.34
N PHE A 46 -7.83 8.81 -8.27
CA PHE A 46 -7.39 7.53 -7.74
C PHE A 46 -6.37 6.82 -8.63
N THR A 47 -6.37 7.05 -9.93
CA THR A 47 -5.30 6.57 -10.81
C THR A 47 -3.99 7.28 -10.50
N GLY A 48 -4.04 8.60 -10.26
CA GLY A 48 -2.87 9.39 -9.87
C GLY A 48 -2.30 9.00 -8.51
N THR A 49 -3.15 8.64 -7.53
CA THR A 49 -2.70 8.30 -6.17
C THR A 49 -2.31 6.85 -5.99
N ALA A 50 -2.77 5.95 -6.84
CA ALA A 50 -2.52 4.51 -6.70
C ALA A 50 -1.01 4.13 -6.62
N PRO A 51 -0.08 4.69 -7.44
CA PRO A 51 1.34 4.45 -7.28
C PRO A 51 1.90 4.94 -5.94
N ILE A 52 1.33 6.01 -5.37
CA ILE A 52 1.72 6.56 -4.07
C ILE A 52 1.38 5.57 -2.95
N VAL A 53 0.23 4.89 -3.05
CA VAL A 53 -0.11 3.81 -2.10
C VAL A 53 0.92 2.68 -2.17
N GLY A 54 1.42 2.33 -3.36
CA GLY A 54 2.53 1.40 -3.50
C GLY A 54 3.80 1.89 -2.80
N MET A 55 4.10 3.19 -2.86
CA MET A 55 5.25 3.78 -2.15
C MET A 55 5.05 3.83 -0.63
N PHE A 56 3.82 4.03 -0.14
CA PHE A 56 3.53 3.88 1.30
C PHE A 56 3.84 2.45 1.77
N ALA A 57 3.43 1.44 0.99
CA ALA A 57 3.76 0.05 1.25
C ALA A 57 5.28 -0.19 1.34
N VAL A 58 6.07 0.41 0.44
CA VAL A 58 7.55 0.37 0.47
C VAL A 58 8.09 0.98 1.75
N GLY A 59 7.56 2.14 2.17
CA GLY A 59 7.99 2.81 3.41
C GLY A 59 7.78 1.94 4.65
N LEU A 60 6.58 1.36 4.77
CA LEU A 60 6.24 0.48 5.90
C LEU A 60 7.06 -0.81 5.91
N MET A 61 7.20 -1.47 4.75
CA MET A 61 8.02 -2.69 4.63
C MET A 61 9.49 -2.41 4.95
N ARG A 62 10.02 -1.26 4.51
CA ARG A 62 11.40 -0.87 4.79
C ARG A 62 11.63 -0.65 6.29
N ALA A 63 10.74 0.09 6.96
CA ALA A 63 10.85 0.31 8.40
C ALA A 63 10.79 -1.02 9.17
N ALA A 64 9.88 -1.91 8.79
CA ALA A 64 9.77 -3.24 9.39
C ALA A 64 11.02 -4.10 9.13
N PHE A 65 11.57 -4.04 7.91
CA PHE A 65 12.81 -4.73 7.54
C PHE A 65 14.00 -4.23 8.35
N ASP A 66 14.18 -2.93 8.49
CA ASP A 66 15.28 -2.34 9.24
C ASP A 66 15.22 -2.74 10.73
N ALA A 67 14.02 -2.77 11.33
CA ALA A 67 13.81 -3.24 12.70
C ALA A 67 14.14 -4.74 12.84
N ALA A 68 13.59 -5.58 11.97
CA ALA A 68 13.82 -7.02 12.01
C ALA A 68 15.29 -7.39 11.73
N LEU A 69 15.96 -6.70 10.81
CA LEU A 69 17.36 -6.90 10.49
C LEU A 69 18.27 -6.52 11.68
N THR A 70 17.99 -5.38 12.32
CA THR A 70 18.71 -4.93 13.50
C THR A 70 18.60 -5.94 14.64
N PHE A 71 17.36 -6.41 14.90
CA PHE A 71 17.09 -7.45 15.88
C PHE A 71 17.85 -8.74 15.55
N ALA A 72 17.77 -9.22 14.32
CA ALA A 72 18.42 -10.47 13.90
C ALA A 72 19.95 -10.46 14.02
N ARG A 73 20.58 -9.28 13.88
CA ARG A 73 22.02 -9.09 14.01
C ARG A 73 22.53 -9.12 15.46
N THR A 74 21.66 -8.80 16.40
CA THR A 74 22.04 -8.66 17.82
C THR A 74 21.50 -9.79 18.68
N GLU A 75 20.30 -10.27 18.39
CA GLU A 75 19.63 -11.30 19.19
C GLU A 75 20.22 -12.69 18.96
N ARG A 76 20.42 -13.45 20.03
CA ARG A 76 21.04 -14.80 20.00
C ARG A 76 20.09 -15.92 20.43
N ARG A 77 18.97 -15.59 21.07
CA ARG A 77 18.01 -16.58 21.61
C ARG A 77 18.65 -17.65 22.48
N GLY A 78 19.68 -17.27 23.26
CA GLY A 78 20.47 -18.21 24.07
C GLY A 78 21.45 -19.07 23.28
N GLY A 79 21.59 -18.84 21.96
CA GLY A 79 22.54 -19.53 21.10
C GLY A 79 23.94 -18.90 21.11
N ALA A 80 24.89 -19.55 20.44
CA ALA A 80 26.27 -19.09 20.34
C ALA A 80 26.46 -17.90 19.39
N VAL A 81 25.60 -17.75 18.38
CA VAL A 81 25.67 -16.73 17.32
C VAL A 81 24.39 -15.95 17.20
N PRO A 82 24.41 -14.73 16.61
CA PRO A 82 23.20 -14.00 16.27
C PRO A 82 22.27 -14.82 15.37
N ILE A 83 20.96 -14.60 15.49
CA ILE A 83 19.98 -15.40 14.74
C ILE A 83 20.07 -15.18 13.23
N ILE A 84 20.64 -14.10 12.74
CA ILE A 84 20.90 -13.86 11.33
C ILE A 84 21.78 -14.93 10.67
N GLU A 85 22.62 -15.63 11.47
CA GLU A 85 23.48 -16.71 10.98
C GLU A 85 22.70 -17.99 10.64
N TYR A 86 21.44 -18.08 11.07
CA TYR A 86 20.58 -19.19 10.69
C TYR A 86 19.94 -18.95 9.32
N GLN A 87 20.11 -19.92 8.43
CA GLN A 87 19.68 -19.83 7.02
C GLN A 87 18.21 -19.46 6.86
N ALA A 88 17.31 -19.99 7.69
CA ALA A 88 15.89 -19.69 7.62
C ALA A 88 15.59 -18.19 7.85
N ILE A 89 16.33 -17.57 8.78
CA ILE A 89 16.22 -16.13 9.07
C ILE A 89 16.77 -15.31 7.89
N GLY A 90 17.95 -15.70 7.37
CA GLY A 90 18.58 -15.05 6.23
C GLY A 90 17.68 -15.09 4.98
N TYR A 91 17.02 -16.21 4.71
CA TYR A 91 16.11 -16.35 3.57
C TYR A 91 14.86 -15.47 3.73
N ALA A 92 14.24 -15.43 4.91
CA ALA A 92 13.10 -14.57 5.16
C ALA A 92 13.44 -13.08 4.97
N LEU A 93 14.62 -12.66 5.41
CA LEU A 93 15.12 -11.30 5.19
C LEU A 93 15.39 -11.03 3.69
N ALA A 94 15.97 -11.99 2.96
CA ALA A 94 16.22 -11.86 1.52
C ALA A 94 14.93 -11.74 0.73
N ASP A 95 13.90 -12.54 1.05
CA ASP A 95 12.59 -12.47 0.44
C ASP A 95 11.90 -11.13 0.71
N ALA A 96 11.99 -10.63 1.95
CA ALA A 96 11.45 -9.32 2.31
C ALA A 96 12.15 -8.20 1.51
N LYS A 97 13.47 -8.22 1.41
CA LYS A 97 14.24 -7.23 0.64
C LYS A 97 13.88 -7.28 -0.85
N THR A 98 13.75 -8.48 -1.41
CA THR A 98 13.34 -8.68 -2.81
C THR A 98 11.96 -8.10 -3.08
N ALA A 99 10.99 -8.35 -2.17
CA ALA A 99 9.64 -7.81 -2.28
C ALA A 99 9.61 -6.27 -2.22
N ILE A 100 10.40 -5.66 -1.33
CA ILE A 100 10.55 -4.20 -1.24
C ILE A 100 11.01 -3.62 -2.58
N GLU A 101 12.04 -4.21 -3.20
CA GLU A 101 12.57 -3.73 -4.48
C GLU A 101 11.56 -3.91 -5.63
N ALA A 102 10.86 -5.04 -5.67
CA ALA A 102 9.83 -5.29 -6.67
C ALA A 102 8.67 -4.27 -6.59
N VAL A 103 8.15 -4.03 -5.38
CA VAL A 103 7.09 -3.03 -5.16
C VAL A 103 7.56 -1.62 -5.50
N ARG A 104 8.79 -1.26 -5.08
CA ARG A 104 9.37 0.05 -5.36
C ARG A 104 9.49 0.31 -6.86
N THR A 105 10.06 -0.63 -7.60
CA THR A 105 10.27 -0.51 -9.04
C THR A 105 8.94 -0.41 -9.78
N LEU A 106 7.96 -1.27 -9.43
CA LEU A 106 6.63 -1.21 -10.01
C LEU A 106 5.93 0.12 -9.72
N SER A 107 6.03 0.62 -8.48
CA SER A 107 5.40 1.88 -8.09
C SER A 107 6.02 3.09 -8.80
N TRP A 108 7.34 3.13 -8.96
CA TRP A 108 8.00 4.18 -9.72
C TRP A 108 7.64 4.14 -11.20
N ARG A 109 7.63 2.95 -11.80
CA ARG A 109 7.20 2.79 -13.20
C ARG A 109 5.76 3.26 -13.39
N ALA A 110 4.86 2.88 -12.47
CA ALA A 110 3.48 3.32 -12.50
C ALA A 110 3.33 4.84 -12.34
N ALA A 111 4.09 5.46 -11.42
CA ALA A 111 4.08 6.91 -11.23
C ALA A 111 4.56 7.65 -12.49
N GLN A 112 5.64 7.18 -13.11
CA GLN A 112 6.13 7.73 -14.36
C GLN A 112 5.10 7.60 -15.49
N ALA A 113 4.47 6.43 -15.63
CA ALA A 113 3.44 6.20 -16.65
C ALA A 113 2.23 7.13 -16.47
N VAL A 114 1.82 7.39 -15.22
CA VAL A 114 0.76 8.35 -14.90
C VAL A 114 1.18 9.79 -15.22
N ASP A 115 2.40 10.17 -14.89
CA ASP A 115 2.92 11.53 -15.12
C ASP A 115 2.97 11.88 -16.62
N VAL A 116 3.47 10.96 -17.46
CA VAL A 116 3.54 11.14 -18.91
C VAL A 116 2.29 10.65 -19.66
N GLN A 117 1.27 10.21 -18.95
CA GLN A 117 -0.01 9.79 -19.49
C GLN A 117 0.08 8.69 -20.58
N THR A 118 0.88 7.66 -20.34
CA THR A 118 0.95 6.51 -21.26
C THR A 118 -0.37 5.74 -21.34
N PRO A 119 -0.65 5.02 -22.43
CA PRO A 119 -1.84 4.15 -22.51
C PRO A 119 -1.93 3.10 -21.39
N SER A 120 -0.80 2.64 -20.88
CA SER A 120 -0.71 1.65 -19.77
C SER A 120 -0.78 2.27 -18.37
N ALA A 121 -0.92 3.59 -18.23
CA ALA A 121 -0.85 4.29 -16.94
C ALA A 121 -1.85 3.74 -15.92
N LEU A 122 -3.12 3.57 -16.32
CA LEU A 122 -4.16 3.03 -15.44
C LEU A 122 -3.81 1.61 -14.97
N GLU A 123 -3.42 0.74 -15.88
CA GLU A 123 -3.11 -0.66 -15.56
C GLU A 123 -1.92 -0.76 -14.60
N LEU A 124 -0.84 -0.05 -14.89
CA LEU A 124 0.35 -0.01 -14.03
C LEU A 124 0.04 0.57 -12.64
N ALA A 125 -0.78 1.62 -12.58
CA ALA A 125 -1.22 2.21 -11.32
C ALA A 125 -2.02 1.21 -10.46
N LEU A 126 -2.94 0.45 -11.09
CA LEU A 126 -3.71 -0.60 -10.43
C LEU A 126 -2.81 -1.73 -9.93
N HIS A 127 -1.86 -2.18 -10.75
CA HIS A 127 -0.89 -3.21 -10.34
C HIS A 127 -0.03 -2.75 -9.16
N ALA A 128 0.50 -1.54 -9.19
CA ALA A 128 1.30 -0.98 -8.11
C ALA A 128 0.52 -0.93 -6.79
N LYS A 129 -0.73 -0.47 -6.84
CA LYS A 129 -1.59 -0.38 -5.67
C LYS A 129 -1.96 -1.75 -5.10
N VAL A 130 -2.43 -2.67 -5.94
CA VAL A 130 -2.86 -3.99 -5.49
C VAL A 130 -1.68 -4.81 -4.99
N PHE A 131 -0.63 -4.93 -5.78
CA PHE A 131 0.54 -5.72 -5.42
C PHE A 131 1.27 -5.14 -4.21
N GLY A 132 1.50 -3.83 -4.18
CA GLY A 132 2.22 -3.17 -3.10
C GLY A 132 1.51 -3.31 -1.76
N SER A 133 0.21 -3.01 -1.72
CA SER A 133 -0.56 -3.04 -0.47
C SER A 133 -0.72 -4.44 0.11
N GLU A 134 -1.01 -5.46 -0.72
CA GLU A 134 -1.10 -6.85 -0.26
C GLU A 134 0.27 -7.40 0.19
N THR A 135 1.32 -7.03 -0.55
CA THR A 135 2.69 -7.45 -0.23
C THR A 135 3.15 -6.88 1.11
N ALA A 136 2.79 -5.62 1.43
CA ALA A 136 3.19 -5.01 2.69
C ALA A 136 2.66 -5.78 3.90
N VAL A 137 1.38 -6.13 3.89
CA VAL A 137 0.77 -6.91 4.99
C VAL A 137 1.47 -8.25 5.17
N ARG A 138 1.71 -8.96 4.06
CA ARG A 138 2.39 -10.27 4.08
C ARG A 138 3.82 -10.15 4.61
N ILE A 139 4.62 -9.24 4.05
CA ILE A 139 6.04 -9.11 4.40
C ILE A 139 6.22 -8.66 5.84
N ILE A 140 5.43 -7.70 6.35
CA ILE A 140 5.53 -7.28 7.74
C ILE A 140 5.16 -8.44 8.67
N THR A 141 4.14 -9.22 8.34
CA THR A 141 3.77 -10.44 9.10
C THR A 141 4.92 -11.47 9.10
N ASP A 142 5.60 -11.67 7.96
CA ASP A 142 6.73 -12.59 7.88
C ASP A 142 7.94 -12.07 8.69
N LEU A 143 8.19 -10.77 8.71
CA LEU A 143 9.23 -10.14 9.54
C LEU A 143 8.92 -10.24 11.04
N MET A 144 7.63 -10.19 11.44
CA MET A 144 7.24 -10.48 12.83
C MET A 144 7.59 -11.91 13.23
N ARG A 145 7.50 -12.88 12.32
CA ARG A 145 7.94 -14.27 12.59
C ARG A 145 9.45 -14.39 12.75
N VAL A 146 10.25 -13.58 12.04
CA VAL A 146 11.70 -13.50 12.21
C VAL A 146 12.04 -13.01 13.62
N VAL A 147 11.36 -11.98 14.10
CA VAL A 147 11.55 -11.41 15.43
C VAL A 147 10.93 -12.31 16.53
N GLY A 148 9.83 -13.00 16.23
CA GLY A 148 9.12 -13.85 17.19
C GLY A 148 8.28 -13.02 18.17
N VAL A 149 8.14 -13.54 19.41
CA VAL A 149 7.24 -12.95 20.42
C VAL A 149 7.59 -11.50 20.79
N ASP A 150 8.85 -11.10 20.67
CA ASP A 150 9.25 -9.72 20.95
C ASP A 150 8.62 -8.71 19.96
N SER A 151 8.18 -9.17 18.78
CA SER A 151 7.41 -8.33 17.86
C SER A 151 6.03 -7.92 18.40
N TYR A 152 5.59 -8.53 19.48
CA TYR A 152 4.32 -8.26 20.16
C TYR A 152 4.45 -7.22 21.26
N ASP A 153 5.67 -6.79 21.55
CA ASP A 153 5.96 -5.71 22.48
C ASP A 153 5.71 -4.34 21.81
N HIS A 154 5.13 -3.40 22.53
CA HIS A 154 4.92 -2.02 22.06
C HIS A 154 6.22 -1.27 21.77
N ASP A 155 7.33 -1.66 22.41
CA ASP A 155 8.65 -1.08 22.13
C ASP A 155 9.22 -1.53 20.76
N MET A 156 8.63 -2.59 20.16
CA MET A 156 8.97 -3.08 18.82
C MET A 156 7.97 -2.50 17.79
N PRO A 157 8.42 -1.79 16.75
CA PRO A 157 7.51 -1.07 15.86
C PRO A 157 6.69 -1.95 14.92
N LEU A 158 6.93 -3.27 14.87
CA LEU A 158 6.33 -4.16 13.88
C LEU A 158 4.82 -4.27 13.99
N GLY A 159 4.28 -4.23 15.21
CA GLY A 159 2.83 -4.25 15.45
C GLY A 159 2.13 -3.01 14.88
N ASP A 160 2.67 -1.84 15.15
CA ASP A 160 2.14 -0.57 14.63
C ASP A 160 2.29 -0.48 13.11
N LEU A 161 3.43 -0.90 12.55
CA LEU A 161 3.65 -0.94 11.11
C LEU A 161 2.70 -1.92 10.40
N LEU A 162 2.37 -3.04 11.04
CA LEU A 162 1.36 -3.97 10.52
C LEU A 162 -0.04 -3.33 10.56
N ALA A 163 -0.40 -2.68 11.66
CA ALA A 163 -1.68 -1.97 11.78
C ALA A 163 -1.83 -0.88 10.70
N ASP A 164 -0.74 -0.15 10.42
CA ASP A 164 -0.70 0.83 9.34
C ASP A 164 -0.79 0.17 7.95
N ALA A 165 -0.17 -0.99 7.74
CA ALA A 165 -0.23 -1.68 6.46
C ALA A 165 -1.62 -2.27 6.15
N LEU A 166 -2.37 -2.69 7.17
CA LEU A 166 -3.68 -3.32 7.01
C LEU A 166 -4.72 -2.44 6.30
N VAL A 167 -4.62 -1.12 6.37
CA VAL A 167 -5.55 -0.23 5.68
C VAL A 167 -5.24 -0.09 4.19
N LEU A 168 -4.00 -0.31 3.76
CA LEU A 168 -3.58 -0.08 2.38
C LEU A 168 -4.41 -0.88 1.34
N PRO A 169 -4.77 -2.16 1.55
CA PRO A 169 -5.68 -2.88 0.66
C PRO A 169 -7.13 -2.40 0.71
N LEU A 170 -7.53 -1.67 1.76
CA LEU A 170 -8.93 -1.33 2.05
C LEU A 170 -9.34 0.03 1.50
N PHE A 171 -8.47 1.02 1.59
CA PHE A 171 -8.76 2.40 1.18
C PHE A 171 -8.39 2.66 -0.29
N ASP A 172 -8.59 3.90 -0.76
CA ASP A 172 -8.29 4.33 -2.12
C ASP A 172 -8.91 3.39 -3.18
N GLY A 173 -10.19 3.09 -2.98
CA GLY A 173 -10.99 2.25 -3.87
C GLY A 173 -10.99 0.75 -3.56
N GLY A 174 -10.33 0.30 -2.51
CA GLY A 174 -10.34 -1.07 -2.03
C GLY A 174 -9.95 -2.15 -3.08
N ASN A 175 -9.04 -3.05 -2.72
CA ASN A 175 -8.53 -4.02 -3.71
C ASN A 175 -9.60 -5.01 -4.19
N MET A 176 -10.47 -5.48 -3.28
CA MET A 176 -11.46 -6.50 -3.62
C MET A 176 -12.61 -5.97 -4.46
N GLY A 177 -13.16 -4.81 -4.07
CA GLY A 177 -14.40 -4.31 -4.68
C GLY A 177 -14.16 -3.46 -5.93
N VAL A 178 -13.05 -2.74 -6.02
CA VAL A 178 -12.83 -1.76 -7.09
C VAL A 178 -11.61 -2.10 -7.93
N ARG A 179 -10.42 -2.23 -7.32
CA ARG A 179 -9.18 -2.29 -8.10
C ARG A 179 -9.04 -3.56 -8.94
N ARG A 180 -9.33 -4.74 -8.35
CA ARG A 180 -9.32 -5.99 -9.12
C ARG A 180 -10.42 -6.04 -10.18
N ARG A 181 -11.59 -5.42 -9.91
CA ARG A 181 -12.62 -5.29 -10.94
C ARG A 181 -12.14 -4.42 -12.11
N GLN A 182 -11.51 -3.28 -11.85
CA GLN A 182 -10.96 -2.44 -12.92
C GLN A 182 -9.92 -3.20 -13.78
N LEU A 183 -9.02 -3.96 -13.15
CA LEU A 183 -8.08 -4.84 -13.89
C LEU A 183 -8.83 -5.88 -14.72
N HIS A 184 -9.85 -6.51 -14.15
CA HIS A 184 -10.67 -7.49 -14.87
C HIS A 184 -11.38 -6.86 -16.07
N ASP A 185 -11.93 -5.65 -15.90
CA ASP A 185 -12.61 -4.94 -17.00
C ASP A 185 -11.62 -4.58 -18.13
N LEU A 186 -10.39 -4.16 -17.79
CA LEU A 186 -9.33 -3.95 -18.80
C LEU A 186 -9.03 -5.22 -19.60
N MET A 187 -8.81 -6.35 -18.92
CA MET A 187 -8.51 -7.63 -19.57
C MET A 187 -9.66 -8.16 -20.45
N ARG A 188 -10.89 -7.75 -20.19
CA ARG A 188 -12.06 -8.12 -20.99
C ARG A 188 -12.30 -7.21 -22.20
N ALA A 189 -11.61 -6.09 -22.26
CA ALA A 189 -11.80 -5.13 -23.36
C ALA A 189 -11.35 -5.74 -24.70
N PRO A 190 -12.12 -5.54 -25.78
CA PRO A 190 -11.67 -5.95 -27.10
C PRO A 190 -10.33 -5.30 -27.45
N GLY A 191 -9.36 -6.09 -27.92
CA GLY A 191 -8.04 -5.58 -28.29
C GLY A 191 -7.09 -5.35 -27.12
N TYR A 192 -7.41 -5.87 -25.92
CA TYR A 192 -6.46 -5.86 -24.81
C TYR A 192 -5.15 -6.53 -25.20
N ASP A 193 -4.05 -5.81 -25.06
CA ASP A 193 -2.70 -6.31 -25.30
C ASP A 193 -2.00 -6.55 -23.95
N PRO A 194 -1.75 -7.82 -23.55
CA PRO A 194 -1.09 -8.12 -22.28
C PRO A 194 0.36 -7.64 -22.22
N LEU A 195 0.98 -7.29 -23.35
CA LEU A 195 2.35 -6.80 -23.43
C LEU A 195 2.46 -5.27 -23.54
N ALA A 196 1.35 -4.56 -23.73
CA ALA A 196 1.35 -3.10 -23.86
C ALA A 196 1.95 -2.39 -22.62
N ALA A 197 1.77 -2.97 -21.44
CA ALA A 197 2.36 -2.46 -20.19
C ALA A 197 3.86 -2.81 -20.06
N ALA A 198 4.43 -3.63 -20.94
CA ALA A 198 5.82 -4.09 -20.88
C ALA A 198 6.81 -3.14 -21.57
N GLY A 199 6.30 -2.20 -22.38
CA GLY A 199 7.10 -1.21 -23.14
C GLY A 199 7.50 0.03 -22.32
#